data_008dba9a0e83e835c5d431bd6a46f49a
#
_entry.id   008dba9a0e83e835c5d431bd6a46f49a
#
_cell.length_a   1.000
_cell.length_b   1.000
_cell.length_c   1.000
_cell.angle_alpha   90.00
_cell.angle_beta   90.00
_cell.angle_gamma   90.00
#
_symmetry.space_group_name_H-M   'P 1'
#
loop_
_entity.id
_entity.type
_entity.pdbx_description
1 polymer ?
#
loop_
_entity_poly.entity_id
_entity_poly.type
_entity_poly.pdbx_seq_one_letter_code
_entity_poly.pdbx_strand_id
1 'polypeptide(L)'
;MAKIVDARGLPCPQPVILTRRALQEDDAVTTIVDNETAQKNVTRMAEKAGATVRAERRDDGIYLHIAGAEALQEEAALQAGRAPARGPLVLSVPGEFMGRGEHAELGHVLIRGFFHALGEVEPLPDTIIFFNSGVKLVVEGSPVLEDLQDLCTRGVEVLACGTCLGYYGLKEQVAVGEVSNMYSIAETMLGAGRVVPL
;
A
#
# COMPACT_ATOMS: atom_id res chain seq x y z
N MET A 1 26.21 -2.16 -16.23
CA MET A 1 25.13 -3.10 -16.70
C MET A 1 24.02 -3.02 -15.67
N ALA A 2 22.75 -3.05 -16.10
CA ALA A 2 21.65 -3.06 -15.13
C ALA A 2 21.72 -4.29 -14.23
N LYS A 3 21.59 -4.11 -12.93
CA LYS A 3 21.54 -5.21 -11.95
C LYS A 3 20.25 -6.00 -12.13
N ILE A 4 20.36 -7.34 -12.15
CA ILE A 4 19.19 -8.21 -12.30
C ILE A 4 18.77 -8.74 -10.94
N VAL A 5 17.49 -8.59 -10.62
CA VAL A 5 16.84 -9.12 -9.41
C VAL A 5 15.80 -10.15 -9.85
N ASP A 6 16.07 -11.43 -9.65
CA ASP A 6 15.09 -12.48 -9.87
C ASP A 6 14.23 -12.65 -8.60
N ALA A 7 12.99 -12.22 -8.70
CA ALA A 7 12.03 -12.25 -7.60
C ALA A 7 10.83 -13.17 -7.88
N ARG A 8 10.97 -14.08 -8.86
CA ARG A 8 9.95 -15.08 -9.18
C ARG A 8 9.80 -16.07 -8.03
N GLY A 9 8.58 -16.51 -7.75
CA GLY A 9 8.25 -17.43 -6.67
C GLY A 9 8.41 -16.86 -5.27
N LEU A 10 8.81 -15.60 -5.12
CA LEU A 10 9.00 -15.00 -3.81
C LEU A 10 7.66 -14.45 -3.27
N PRO A 11 7.37 -14.68 -1.98
CA PRO A 11 6.17 -14.13 -1.35
C PRO A 11 6.27 -12.60 -1.16
N CYS A 12 5.12 -11.93 -1.17
CA CYS A 12 5.03 -10.53 -0.74
C CYS A 12 5.54 -10.39 0.72
N PRO A 13 6.40 -9.39 1.03
CA PRO A 13 6.80 -8.25 0.20
C PRO A 13 8.19 -8.38 -0.46
N GLN A 14 8.77 -9.58 -0.54
CA GLN A 14 10.16 -9.81 -0.96
C GLN A 14 10.54 -9.17 -2.30
N PRO A 15 9.71 -9.25 -3.39
CA PRO A 15 10.05 -8.60 -4.65
C PRO A 15 10.31 -7.10 -4.51
N VAL A 16 9.50 -6.41 -3.70
CA VAL A 16 9.63 -4.96 -3.46
C VAL A 16 10.92 -4.65 -2.69
N ILE A 17 11.20 -5.42 -1.62
CA ILE A 17 12.38 -5.22 -0.76
C ILE A 17 13.67 -5.40 -1.57
N LEU A 18 13.76 -6.49 -2.35
CA LEU A 18 14.95 -6.79 -3.14
C LEU A 18 15.19 -5.74 -4.23
N THR A 19 14.12 -5.32 -4.91
CA THR A 19 14.20 -4.26 -5.92
C THR A 19 14.67 -2.95 -5.32
N ARG A 20 14.09 -2.54 -4.18
CA ARG A 20 14.47 -1.29 -3.52
C ARG A 20 15.93 -1.30 -3.10
N ARG A 21 16.43 -2.40 -2.50
CA ARG A 21 17.85 -2.53 -2.14
C ARG A 21 18.77 -2.43 -3.36
N ALA A 22 18.38 -3.07 -4.46
CA ALA A 22 19.16 -3.00 -5.68
C ALA A 22 19.22 -1.57 -6.24
N LEU A 23 18.10 -0.81 -6.20
CA LEU A 23 18.03 0.58 -6.65
C LEU A 23 18.79 1.57 -5.73
N GLN A 24 19.08 1.20 -4.50
CA GLN A 24 19.94 1.99 -3.61
C GLN A 24 21.42 1.89 -4.00
N GLU A 25 21.79 0.81 -4.67
CA GLU A 25 23.19 0.51 -5.07
C GLU A 25 23.45 0.82 -6.56
N ASP A 26 22.42 0.73 -7.41
CA ASP A 26 22.51 0.82 -8.86
C ASP A 26 21.43 1.73 -9.45
N ASP A 27 21.80 2.61 -10.40
CA ASP A 27 20.88 3.57 -11.07
C ASP A 27 19.88 2.88 -12.00
N ALA A 28 20.15 1.64 -12.41
CA ALA A 28 19.29 0.87 -13.27
C ALA A 28 19.22 -0.59 -12.82
N VAL A 29 18.00 -1.07 -12.61
CA VAL A 29 17.70 -2.43 -12.14
C VAL A 29 16.67 -3.09 -13.04
N THR A 30 16.85 -4.37 -13.36
CA THR A 30 15.81 -5.20 -13.98
C THR A 30 15.31 -6.21 -12.97
N THR A 31 14.07 -6.06 -12.54
CA THR A 31 13.41 -7.02 -11.64
C THR A 31 12.51 -7.96 -12.43
N ILE A 32 12.62 -9.26 -12.17
CA ILE A 32 11.80 -10.30 -12.81
C ILE A 32 10.79 -10.81 -11.78
N VAL A 33 9.51 -10.77 -12.11
CA VAL A 33 8.41 -11.28 -11.27
C VAL A 33 7.53 -12.24 -12.08
N ASP A 34 6.74 -13.06 -11.39
CA ASP A 34 5.90 -14.11 -12.01
C ASP A 34 4.40 -13.83 -11.94
N ASN A 35 4.00 -12.71 -11.32
CA ASN A 35 2.59 -12.37 -11.16
C ASN A 35 2.33 -10.86 -11.21
N GLU A 36 1.09 -10.50 -11.56
CA GLU A 36 0.69 -9.10 -11.73
C GLU A 36 0.67 -8.29 -10.43
N THR A 37 0.42 -8.94 -9.29
CA THR A 37 0.44 -8.26 -7.99
C THR A 37 1.86 -7.80 -7.66
N ALA A 38 2.86 -8.67 -7.87
CA ALA A 38 4.26 -8.30 -7.67
C ALA A 38 4.69 -7.21 -8.68
N GLN A 39 4.26 -7.31 -9.94
CA GLN A 39 4.49 -6.28 -10.96
C GLN A 39 3.99 -4.92 -10.47
N LYS A 40 2.70 -4.82 -10.12
CA LYS A 40 2.06 -3.56 -9.66
C LYS A 40 2.78 -2.98 -8.44
N ASN A 41 3.08 -3.83 -7.46
CA ASN A 41 3.74 -3.38 -6.21
C ASN A 41 5.17 -2.86 -6.44
N VAL A 42 5.96 -3.53 -7.28
CA VAL A 42 7.31 -3.08 -7.64
C VAL A 42 7.25 -1.81 -8.47
N THR A 43 6.38 -1.74 -9.48
CA THR A 43 6.20 -0.55 -10.31
C THR A 43 5.83 0.65 -9.46
N ARG A 44 4.81 0.52 -8.61
CA ARG A 44 4.38 1.59 -7.72
C ARG A 44 5.48 2.08 -6.79
N MET A 45 6.24 1.16 -6.18
CA MET A 45 7.37 1.53 -5.32
C MET A 45 8.41 2.34 -6.10
N ALA A 46 8.77 1.90 -7.30
CA ALA A 46 9.78 2.55 -8.12
C ALA A 46 9.31 3.93 -8.63
N GLU A 47 8.06 4.04 -9.09
CA GLU A 47 7.46 5.31 -9.54
C GLU A 47 7.34 6.32 -8.39
N LYS A 48 6.96 5.87 -7.18
CA LYS A 48 6.94 6.71 -5.98
C LYS A 48 8.32 7.24 -5.61
N ALA A 49 9.37 6.51 -5.99
CA ALA A 49 10.76 6.91 -5.83
C ALA A 49 11.29 7.77 -7.01
N GLY A 50 10.41 8.21 -7.91
CA GLY A 50 10.77 9.03 -9.07
C GLY A 50 11.39 8.27 -10.25
N ALA A 51 11.46 6.93 -10.15
CA ALA A 51 12.01 6.11 -11.22
C ALA A 51 11.01 5.88 -12.36
N THR A 52 11.56 5.67 -13.56
CA THR A 52 10.78 5.24 -14.72
C THR A 52 10.77 3.71 -14.80
N VAL A 53 9.59 3.11 -15.00
CA VAL A 53 9.43 1.66 -15.10
C VAL A 53 8.87 1.27 -16.46
N ARG A 54 9.55 0.35 -17.16
CA ARG A 54 9.08 -0.27 -18.38
C ARG A 54 8.90 -1.77 -18.15
N ALA A 55 7.67 -2.27 -18.26
CA ALA A 55 7.34 -3.68 -18.14
C ALA A 55 7.44 -4.38 -19.50
N GLU A 56 8.06 -5.56 -19.53
CA GLU A 56 8.13 -6.45 -20.68
C GLU A 56 7.69 -7.84 -20.24
N ARG A 57 6.64 -8.40 -20.88
CA ARG A 57 6.19 -9.78 -20.63
C ARG A 57 6.96 -10.75 -21.50
N ARG A 58 7.48 -11.81 -20.89
CA ARG A 58 8.13 -12.94 -21.54
C ARG A 58 7.50 -14.25 -21.08
N ASP A 59 7.83 -15.35 -21.72
CA ASP A 59 7.27 -16.67 -21.41
C ASP A 59 7.60 -17.14 -19.98
N ASP A 60 8.71 -16.66 -19.43
CA ASP A 60 9.24 -17.04 -18.12
C ASP A 60 8.95 -16.02 -17.01
N GLY A 61 8.28 -14.89 -17.31
CA GLY A 61 7.93 -13.88 -16.31
C GLY A 61 7.75 -12.47 -16.87
N ILE A 62 7.60 -11.53 -15.96
CA ILE A 62 7.45 -10.11 -16.25
C ILE A 62 8.74 -9.39 -15.85
N TYR A 63 9.39 -8.77 -16.80
CA TYR A 63 10.64 -8.05 -16.63
C TYR A 63 10.34 -6.57 -16.45
N LEU A 64 10.72 -6.01 -15.31
CA LEU A 64 10.55 -4.60 -14.96
C LEU A 64 11.91 -3.91 -15.09
N HIS A 65 12.07 -3.15 -16.15
CA HIS A 65 13.25 -2.32 -16.37
C HIS A 65 13.05 -0.99 -15.70
N ILE A 66 13.82 -0.72 -14.64
CA ILE A 66 13.67 0.43 -13.74
C ILE A 66 14.91 1.29 -13.84
N ALA A 67 14.75 2.58 -14.04
CA ALA A 67 15.86 3.53 -14.15
C ALA A 67 15.47 4.92 -13.60
N GLY A 68 16.47 5.68 -13.13
CA GLY A 68 16.29 7.04 -12.65
C GLY A 68 15.81 7.13 -11.20
N ALA A 69 16.18 6.19 -10.35
CA ALA A 69 15.84 6.18 -8.92
C ALA A 69 16.72 7.14 -8.07
N GLU A 70 17.14 8.27 -8.63
CA GLU A 70 18.02 9.26 -7.94
C GLU A 70 17.43 9.73 -6.61
N ALA A 71 16.09 9.80 -6.50
CA ALA A 71 15.42 10.16 -5.27
C ALA A 71 15.64 9.15 -4.11
N LEU A 72 15.88 7.86 -4.40
CA LEU A 72 16.19 6.88 -3.35
C LEU A 72 17.59 7.06 -2.77
N GLN A 73 18.52 7.61 -3.55
CA GLN A 73 19.88 7.89 -3.11
C GLN A 73 19.93 9.18 -2.26
N GLU A 74 19.11 10.19 -2.61
CA GLU A 74 18.96 11.42 -1.82
C GLU A 74 18.19 11.20 -0.51
N GLU A 75 17.12 10.39 -0.50
CA GLU A 75 16.39 10.08 0.73
C GLU A 75 17.26 9.38 1.78
N ALA A 76 18.15 8.50 1.38
CA ALA A 76 19.10 7.85 2.28
C ALA A 76 20.06 8.86 2.94
N ALA A 77 20.40 9.93 2.22
CA ALA A 77 21.27 11.00 2.72
C ALA A 77 20.52 12.05 3.59
N LEU A 78 19.22 12.28 3.31
CA LEU A 78 18.41 13.31 3.98
C LEU A 78 17.74 12.84 5.28
N GLN A 79 17.55 11.53 5.49
CA GLN A 79 16.93 10.98 6.70
C GLN A 79 17.80 11.15 7.97
N ALA A 80 19.03 11.57 7.84
CA ALA A 80 19.93 11.81 8.96
C ALA A 80 19.70 13.12 9.71
N GLY A 81 18.78 14.02 9.28
CA GLY A 81 18.77 15.38 9.84
C GLY A 81 17.48 16.19 9.89
N ARG A 82 16.28 15.63 9.77
CA ARG A 82 15.05 16.44 9.71
C ARG A 82 14.07 16.14 10.84
N ALA A 83 13.83 17.18 11.69
CA ALA A 83 12.67 17.21 12.58
C ALA A 83 11.36 17.24 11.75
N PRO A 84 10.28 16.53 12.15
CA PRO A 84 9.09 16.36 11.32
C PRO A 84 8.33 17.68 11.20
N ALA A 85 8.28 18.26 10.01
CA ALA A 85 7.10 18.98 9.61
C ALA A 85 5.92 17.99 9.74
N ARG A 86 4.70 18.44 10.09
CA ARG A 86 3.51 17.58 10.23
C ARG A 86 3.43 16.67 9.01
N GLY A 87 3.87 15.42 9.18
CA GLY A 87 3.85 14.43 8.13
C GLY A 87 2.41 13.94 7.88
N PRO A 88 2.21 13.05 6.89
CA PRO A 88 0.89 12.56 6.49
C PRO A 88 0.09 11.99 7.68
N LEU A 89 -1.23 12.18 7.65
CA LEU A 89 -2.16 11.55 8.57
C LEU A 89 -2.59 10.19 8.00
N VAL A 90 -2.25 9.12 8.70
CA VAL A 90 -2.59 7.75 8.30
C VAL A 90 -3.64 7.16 9.22
N LEU A 91 -4.73 6.66 8.66
CA LEU A 91 -5.74 5.87 9.37
C LEU A 91 -5.45 4.38 9.18
N SER A 92 -5.29 3.64 10.28
CA SER A 92 -4.99 2.21 10.28
C SER A 92 -6.21 1.40 10.69
N VAL A 93 -6.69 0.51 9.82
CA VAL A 93 -7.93 -0.26 9.98
C VAL A 93 -7.62 -1.76 9.98
N PRO A 94 -7.33 -2.35 11.15
CA PRO A 94 -6.98 -3.77 11.26
C PRO A 94 -8.19 -4.71 11.27
N GLY A 95 -9.40 -4.19 11.47
CA GLY A 95 -10.61 -4.97 11.66
C GLY A 95 -11.77 -4.55 10.77
N GLU A 96 -12.69 -5.47 10.51
CA GLU A 96 -13.95 -5.21 9.84
C GLU A 96 -15.01 -4.57 10.75
N PHE A 97 -14.68 -4.41 12.03
CA PHE A 97 -15.51 -3.74 13.03
C PHE A 97 -14.65 -2.86 13.95
N MET A 98 -15.24 -1.84 14.55
CA MET A 98 -14.56 -0.90 15.43
C MET A 98 -14.65 -1.33 16.89
N GLY A 99 -13.51 -1.27 17.60
CA GLY A 99 -13.41 -1.61 19.01
C GLY A 99 -13.04 -3.08 19.27
N ARG A 100 -12.86 -3.40 20.56
CA ARG A 100 -12.46 -4.74 21.06
C ARG A 100 -13.49 -5.34 22.04
N GLY A 101 -14.73 -4.86 21.98
CA GLY A 101 -15.81 -5.32 22.86
C GLY A 101 -16.32 -6.71 22.47
N GLU A 102 -17.13 -7.28 23.36
CA GLU A 102 -17.74 -8.62 23.19
C GLU A 102 -18.86 -8.64 22.12
N HIS A 103 -19.36 -7.46 21.72
CA HIS A 103 -20.47 -7.33 20.79
C HIS A 103 -19.99 -6.91 19.39
N ALA A 104 -19.75 -7.88 18.53
CA ALA A 104 -19.34 -7.65 17.14
C ALA A 104 -20.37 -6.80 16.36
N GLU A 105 -21.67 -7.00 16.61
CA GLU A 105 -22.74 -6.22 15.98
C GLU A 105 -22.61 -4.72 16.25
N LEU A 106 -22.31 -4.31 17.49
CA LEU A 106 -22.04 -2.92 17.83
C LEU A 106 -20.81 -2.40 17.07
N GLY A 107 -19.74 -3.20 17.00
CA GLY A 107 -18.53 -2.84 16.27
C GLY A 107 -18.79 -2.60 14.78
N HIS A 108 -19.66 -3.37 14.14
CA HIS A 108 -20.09 -3.15 12.76
C HIS A 108 -20.93 -1.89 12.58
N VAL A 109 -21.78 -1.55 13.56
CA VAL A 109 -22.52 -0.27 13.55
C VAL A 109 -21.55 0.91 13.67
N LEU A 110 -20.56 0.79 14.58
CA LEU A 110 -19.60 1.86 14.83
C LEU A 110 -18.68 2.11 13.63
N ILE A 111 -18.18 1.06 12.97
CA ILE A 111 -17.29 1.24 11.81
C ILE A 111 -18.00 1.92 10.65
N ARG A 112 -19.28 1.59 10.40
CA ARG A 112 -20.09 2.27 9.39
C ARG A 112 -20.30 3.74 9.75
N GLY A 113 -20.72 4.02 10.98
CA GLY A 113 -20.90 5.38 11.45
C GLY A 113 -19.61 6.21 11.39
N PHE A 114 -18.47 5.60 11.66
CA PHE A 114 -17.17 6.23 11.58
C PHE A 114 -16.84 6.67 10.14
N PHE A 115 -16.93 5.75 9.15
CA PHE A 115 -16.61 6.10 7.76
C PHE A 115 -17.57 7.13 7.18
N HIS A 116 -18.86 7.01 7.51
CA HIS A 116 -19.85 8.03 7.12
C HIS A 116 -19.52 9.41 7.71
N ALA A 117 -19.19 9.47 9.01
CA ALA A 117 -18.81 10.72 9.67
C ALA A 117 -17.44 11.24 9.18
N LEU A 118 -16.51 10.36 8.77
CA LEU A 118 -15.20 10.75 8.30
C LEU A 118 -15.27 11.64 7.06
N GLY A 119 -16.26 11.43 6.19
CA GLY A 119 -16.51 12.28 5.04
C GLY A 119 -16.90 13.74 5.40
N GLU A 120 -17.39 13.96 6.63
CA GLU A 120 -17.89 15.26 7.07
C GLU A 120 -16.90 16.04 7.97
N VAL A 121 -15.76 15.46 8.29
CA VAL A 121 -14.77 16.10 9.19
C VAL A 121 -13.49 16.49 8.47
N GLU A 122 -12.79 17.48 9.01
CA GLU A 122 -11.48 17.92 8.54
C GLU A 122 -10.47 17.91 9.71
N PRO A 123 -9.18 17.60 9.43
CA PRO A 123 -8.63 17.21 8.14
C PRO A 123 -8.95 15.74 7.81
N LEU A 124 -9.11 15.43 6.53
CA LEU A 124 -9.16 14.05 6.06
C LEU A 124 -7.80 13.37 6.24
N PRO A 125 -7.75 12.03 6.39
CA PRO A 125 -6.50 11.31 6.32
C PRO A 125 -5.91 11.38 4.90
N ASP A 126 -4.58 11.42 4.81
CA ASP A 126 -3.89 11.30 3.53
C ASP A 126 -3.97 9.85 3.00
N THR A 127 -3.89 8.87 3.90
CA THR A 127 -3.94 7.45 3.55
C THR A 127 -4.76 6.66 4.55
N ILE A 128 -5.60 5.74 4.07
CA ILE A 128 -6.30 4.73 4.89
C ILE A 128 -5.73 3.35 4.54
N ILE A 129 -5.28 2.62 5.56
CA ILE A 129 -4.64 1.30 5.38
C ILE A 129 -5.52 0.21 5.98
N PHE A 130 -5.96 -0.73 5.14
CA PHE A 130 -6.74 -1.89 5.53
C PHE A 130 -5.87 -3.15 5.56
N PHE A 131 -5.84 -3.85 6.69
CA PHE A 131 -5.15 -5.14 6.82
C PHE A 131 -5.92 -6.06 7.79
N ASN A 132 -5.48 -7.33 7.92
CA ASN A 132 -6.21 -8.37 8.64
C ASN A 132 -7.67 -8.43 8.12
N SER A 133 -8.68 -8.55 8.98
CA SER A 133 -10.08 -8.60 8.55
C SER A 133 -10.61 -7.25 8.02
N GLY A 134 -9.91 -6.14 8.28
CA GLY A 134 -10.24 -4.83 7.72
C GLY A 134 -10.28 -4.80 6.19
N VAL A 135 -9.55 -5.70 5.49
CA VAL A 135 -9.60 -5.80 4.02
C VAL A 135 -10.99 -6.15 3.47
N LYS A 136 -11.89 -6.68 4.30
CA LYS A 136 -13.28 -6.94 3.93
C LYS A 136 -14.11 -5.66 3.73
N LEU A 137 -13.60 -4.52 4.18
CA LEU A 137 -14.26 -3.24 4.02
C LEU A 137 -14.03 -2.60 2.64
N VAL A 138 -13.06 -3.06 1.88
CA VAL A 138 -12.73 -2.51 0.55
C VAL A 138 -13.19 -3.39 -0.62
N VAL A 139 -13.98 -4.45 -0.34
CA VAL A 139 -14.45 -5.39 -1.35
C VAL A 139 -15.92 -5.17 -1.70
N GLU A 140 -16.35 -5.78 -2.80
CA GLU A 140 -17.75 -5.77 -3.22
C GLU A 140 -18.69 -6.17 -2.08
N GLY A 141 -19.81 -5.44 -1.93
CA GLY A 141 -20.80 -5.67 -0.88
C GLY A 141 -20.43 -5.11 0.50
N SER A 142 -19.31 -4.43 0.63
CA SER A 142 -18.95 -3.73 1.87
C SER A 142 -19.96 -2.62 2.20
N PRO A 143 -20.41 -2.51 3.47
CA PRO A 143 -21.37 -1.50 3.87
C PRO A 143 -20.80 -0.06 3.93
N VAL A 144 -19.50 0.11 3.73
CA VAL A 144 -18.79 1.41 3.74
C VAL A 144 -18.17 1.75 2.37
N LEU A 145 -18.53 0.99 1.33
CA LEU A 145 -17.90 1.11 0.03
C LEU A 145 -18.12 2.49 -0.60
N GLU A 146 -19.34 3.02 -0.53
CA GLU A 146 -19.69 4.33 -1.07
C GLU A 146 -18.93 5.45 -0.34
N ASP A 147 -18.86 5.40 0.99
CA ASP A 147 -18.09 6.37 1.78
C ASP A 147 -16.59 6.34 1.41
N LEU A 148 -16.02 5.14 1.24
CA LEU A 148 -14.61 4.99 0.84
C LEU A 148 -14.36 5.48 -0.59
N GLN A 149 -15.29 5.27 -1.52
CA GLN A 149 -15.19 5.77 -2.88
C GLN A 149 -15.24 7.31 -2.91
N ASP A 150 -16.12 7.94 -2.09
CA ASP A 150 -16.15 9.38 -1.95
C ASP A 150 -14.82 9.93 -1.41
N LEU A 151 -14.27 9.33 -0.35
CA LEU A 151 -12.97 9.70 0.20
C LEU A 151 -11.85 9.60 -0.86
N CYS A 152 -11.84 8.55 -1.69
CA CYS A 152 -10.90 8.42 -2.79
C CYS A 152 -11.04 9.55 -3.82
N THR A 153 -12.27 9.96 -4.18
CA THR A 153 -12.49 11.08 -5.12
C THR A 153 -11.99 12.40 -4.57
N ARG A 154 -11.93 12.52 -3.26
CA ARG A 154 -11.39 13.69 -2.52
C ARG A 154 -9.88 13.61 -2.28
N GLY A 155 -9.20 12.61 -2.85
CA GLY A 155 -7.75 12.49 -2.82
C GLY A 155 -7.18 11.65 -1.68
N VAL A 156 -8.02 10.95 -0.90
CA VAL A 156 -7.56 10.01 0.13
C VAL A 156 -7.04 8.74 -0.54
N GLU A 157 -5.81 8.36 -0.24
CA GLU A 157 -5.24 7.08 -0.70
C GLU A 157 -5.79 5.92 0.13
N VAL A 158 -6.29 4.86 -0.52
CA VAL A 158 -6.78 3.66 0.15
C VAL A 158 -5.89 2.47 -0.20
N LEU A 159 -5.27 1.85 0.81
CA LEU A 159 -4.36 0.72 0.66
C LEU A 159 -4.91 -0.53 1.33
N ALA A 160 -5.00 -1.64 0.59
CA ALA A 160 -5.43 -2.94 1.12
C ALA A 160 -4.29 -3.96 1.09
N CYS A 161 -4.05 -4.65 2.21
CA CYS A 161 -2.98 -5.64 2.32
C CYS A 161 -3.26 -6.86 1.43
N GLY A 162 -2.43 -7.06 0.40
CA GLY A 162 -2.56 -8.16 -0.55
C GLY A 162 -2.41 -9.55 0.07
N THR A 163 -1.60 -9.69 1.14
CA THR A 163 -1.48 -10.94 1.90
C THR A 163 -2.80 -11.28 2.60
N CYS A 164 -3.45 -10.28 3.23
CA CYS A 164 -4.73 -10.48 3.91
C CYS A 164 -5.86 -10.78 2.92
N LEU A 165 -5.92 -10.03 1.81
CA LEU A 165 -6.87 -10.30 0.72
C LEU A 165 -6.69 -11.74 0.17
N GLY A 166 -5.44 -12.19 0.00
CA GLY A 166 -5.15 -13.56 -0.42
C GLY A 166 -5.60 -14.59 0.58
N TYR A 167 -5.38 -14.36 1.87
CA TYR A 167 -5.81 -15.26 2.95
C TYR A 167 -7.33 -15.45 2.98
N TYR A 168 -8.09 -14.38 2.76
CA TYR A 168 -9.56 -14.41 2.72
C TYR A 168 -10.14 -14.76 1.35
N GLY A 169 -9.32 -14.93 0.29
CA GLY A 169 -9.80 -15.21 -1.06
C GLY A 169 -10.52 -14.01 -1.72
N LEU A 170 -10.18 -12.79 -1.36
CA LEU A 170 -10.91 -11.56 -1.72
C LEU A 170 -10.20 -10.67 -2.76
N LYS A 171 -9.06 -11.12 -3.31
CA LYS A 171 -8.25 -10.26 -4.22
C LYS A 171 -9.01 -9.74 -5.42
N GLU A 172 -9.82 -10.59 -6.04
CA GLU A 172 -10.59 -10.26 -7.24
C GLU A 172 -11.86 -9.45 -6.96
N GLN A 173 -12.21 -9.29 -5.67
CA GLN A 173 -13.41 -8.58 -5.22
C GLN A 173 -13.11 -7.17 -4.73
N VAL A 174 -11.86 -6.71 -4.81
CA VAL A 174 -11.48 -5.36 -4.38
C VAL A 174 -12.20 -4.33 -5.26
N ALA A 175 -13.02 -3.49 -4.64
CA ALA A 175 -13.89 -2.53 -5.30
C ALA A 175 -13.46 -1.07 -5.06
N VAL A 176 -12.60 -0.82 -4.08
CA VAL A 176 -12.04 0.50 -3.80
C VAL A 176 -10.60 0.40 -3.30
N GLY A 177 -9.78 1.38 -3.69
CA GLY A 177 -8.37 1.46 -3.30
C GLY A 177 -7.46 0.51 -4.08
N GLU A 178 -6.23 0.38 -3.59
CA GLU A 178 -5.19 -0.39 -4.25
C GLU A 178 -4.69 -1.55 -3.39
N VAL A 179 -4.41 -2.69 -4.04
CA VAL A 179 -3.78 -3.83 -3.38
C VAL A 179 -2.31 -3.50 -3.11
N SER A 180 -1.95 -3.43 -1.85
CA SER A 180 -0.61 -3.09 -1.38
C SER A 180 0.07 -4.30 -0.71
N ASN A 181 1.30 -4.11 -0.28
CA ASN A 181 2.10 -5.11 0.42
C ASN A 181 2.56 -4.59 1.79
N MET A 182 2.99 -5.51 2.66
CA MET A 182 3.37 -5.16 4.03
C MET A 182 4.58 -4.22 4.10
N TYR A 183 5.47 -4.25 3.11
CA TYR A 183 6.59 -3.31 3.07
C TYR A 183 6.11 -1.87 2.86
N SER A 184 5.28 -1.64 1.83
CA SER A 184 4.72 -0.30 1.55
C SER A 184 3.80 0.17 2.68
N ILE A 185 3.02 -0.74 3.29
CA ILE A 185 2.20 -0.44 4.47
C ILE A 185 3.09 0.02 5.64
N ALA A 186 4.15 -0.72 5.96
CA ALA A 186 5.07 -0.36 7.03
C ALA A 186 5.79 0.97 6.74
N GLU A 187 6.24 1.19 5.51
CA GLU A 187 6.87 2.44 5.08
C GLU A 187 5.92 3.63 5.24
N THR A 188 4.66 3.48 4.78
CA THR A 188 3.64 4.53 4.92
C THR A 188 3.34 4.84 6.39
N MET A 189 3.20 3.81 7.23
CA MET A 189 2.91 4.00 8.66
C MET A 189 4.11 4.63 9.41
N LEU A 190 5.33 4.20 9.12
CA LEU A 190 6.54 4.73 9.79
C LEU A 190 6.94 6.12 9.29
N GLY A 191 6.62 6.45 8.04
CA GLY A 191 6.83 7.78 7.46
C GLY A 191 5.72 8.79 7.78
N ALA A 192 4.64 8.34 8.45
CA ALA A 192 3.52 9.20 8.82
C ALA A 192 3.89 10.17 9.95
N GLY A 193 3.39 11.39 9.88
CA GLY A 193 3.44 12.33 11.00
C GLY A 193 2.51 11.93 12.14
N ARG A 194 1.42 11.26 11.80
CA ARG A 194 0.44 10.71 12.76
C ARG A 194 -0.24 9.47 12.18
N VAL A 195 -0.30 8.41 12.98
CA VAL A 195 -1.10 7.21 12.70
C VAL A 195 -2.24 7.13 13.71
N VAL A 196 -3.47 7.00 13.22
CA VAL A 196 -4.68 6.80 14.03
C VAL A 196 -5.14 5.36 13.83
N PRO A 197 -5.02 4.48 14.81
CA PRO A 197 -5.58 3.13 14.74
C PRO A 197 -7.07 3.12 15.10
N LEU A 198 -7.87 2.29 14.40
CA LEU A 198 -9.26 1.98 14.73
C LEU A 198 -9.39 0.67 15.49
#